data_4784112f52bb33852b821e16901b3faf
#
_entry.id   4784112f52bb33852b821e16901b3faf
#
_cell.length_a   1.000
_cell.length_b   1.000
_cell.length_c   1.000
_cell.angle_alpha   90.00
_cell.angle_beta   90.00
_cell.angle_gamma   90.00
#
_symmetry.space_group_name_H-M   'P 1'
#
loop_
_entity.id
_entity.type
_entity.pdbx_description
1 polymer ?
#
loop_
_entity_poly.entity_id
_entity_poly.type
_entity_poly.pdbx_seq_one_letter_code
_entity_poly.pdbx_strand_id
1 'polypeptide(L)'
;RRQRQMCIRDSNNVYRGKKVLITGNTGFKGSWLSAWLLMLGAEVYGYSNSIPTQPSMFEVVGLPDRIHHHYGDIRNKEEMSDYVQAVKPDFIFHLAAQAIVSTSYKEPFDTITTNVVGTASVLEAIRNITWNCTCVLITSDKAYDNVEWIWGYRETDAVGGKDVYSGSKGAAELTIKCYWKSFIQAMPNIKLGVARAGNVIGGGDWAKDRIIVDCVKAFSRNEVVEIRSPKATRPWQHVLEPLSGYLN
;
A
#
# COMPACT_ATOMS: atom_id res chain seq x y z
N ARG A 1 13.30 11.56 22.72
CA ARG A 1 14.06 11.03 21.57
C ARG A 1 14.42 9.53 21.72
N ARG A 2 14.96 9.07 22.87
CA ARG A 2 15.29 7.64 23.10
C ARG A 2 14.06 6.70 23.05
N GLN A 3 12.92 7.08 23.62
CA GLN A 3 11.70 6.29 23.60
C GLN A 3 11.11 6.17 22.18
N ARG A 4 11.11 7.25 21.36
CA ARG A 4 10.71 7.17 19.95
C ARG A 4 11.61 6.24 19.12
N GLN A 5 12.94 6.27 19.37
CA GLN A 5 13.87 5.37 18.66
C GLN A 5 13.71 3.89 19.06
N MET A 6 13.28 3.59 20.29
CA MET A 6 12.97 2.22 20.70
C MET A 6 11.68 1.70 20.04
N CYS A 7 10.61 2.51 20.01
CA CYS A 7 9.35 2.11 19.36
C CYS A 7 9.50 1.85 17.86
N ILE A 8 10.35 2.61 17.17
CA ILE A 8 10.63 2.43 15.73
C ILE A 8 11.46 1.15 15.47
N ARG A 9 12.28 0.71 16.45
CA ARG A 9 13.18 -0.46 16.27
C ARG A 9 12.52 -1.80 16.58
N ASP A 10 11.60 -1.86 17.52
CA ASP A 10 11.10 -3.13 18.02
C ASP A 10 9.57 -3.27 17.99
N SER A 11 8.83 -2.18 17.70
CA SER A 11 7.33 -2.17 17.72
C SER A 11 6.80 -2.97 18.92
N ASN A 12 7.45 -2.87 20.07
CA ASN A 12 7.18 -3.66 21.28
C ASN A 12 7.14 -5.19 21.05
N ASN A 13 7.92 -5.69 20.08
CA ASN A 13 7.95 -7.09 19.64
C ASN A 13 6.62 -7.66 19.14
N VAL A 14 5.66 -6.82 18.76
CA VAL A 14 4.31 -7.25 18.30
C VAL A 14 4.39 -8.19 17.09
N TYR A 15 5.36 -8.00 16.22
CA TYR A 15 5.51 -8.76 14.98
C TYR A 15 6.40 -10.01 15.11
N ARG A 16 7.14 -10.17 16.20
CA ARG A 16 8.08 -11.29 16.36
C ARG A 16 7.35 -12.64 16.35
N GLY A 17 7.73 -13.52 15.43
CA GLY A 17 7.13 -14.84 15.23
C GLY A 17 5.68 -14.81 14.72
N LYS A 18 5.22 -13.66 14.23
CA LYS A 18 3.87 -13.47 13.68
C LYS A 18 3.86 -13.64 12.17
N LYS A 19 2.80 -14.22 11.64
CA LYS A 19 2.54 -14.31 10.21
C LYS A 19 1.96 -13.01 9.70
N VAL A 20 2.66 -12.37 8.78
CA VAL A 20 2.26 -11.09 8.19
C VAL A 20 2.07 -11.24 6.70
N LEU A 21 0.85 -11.06 6.22
CA LEU A 21 0.53 -11.06 4.79
C LEU A 21 0.57 -9.64 4.24
N ILE A 22 1.31 -9.45 3.15
CA ILE A 22 1.42 -8.18 2.44
C ILE A 22 0.97 -8.35 1.00
N THR A 23 -0.13 -7.75 0.60
CA THR A 23 -0.48 -7.66 -0.81
C THR A 23 0.29 -6.49 -1.45
N GLY A 24 0.81 -6.66 -2.66
CA GLY A 24 1.66 -5.66 -3.31
C GLY A 24 3.09 -5.61 -2.76
N ASN A 25 3.57 -6.71 -2.19
CA ASN A 25 4.89 -6.85 -1.58
C ASN A 25 6.05 -6.65 -2.56
N THR A 26 5.86 -6.83 -3.86
CA THR A 26 6.87 -6.61 -4.90
C THR A 26 7.03 -5.14 -5.30
N GLY A 27 6.05 -4.30 -4.96
CA GLY A 27 6.09 -2.86 -5.21
C GLY A 27 7.04 -2.12 -4.25
N PHE A 28 7.31 -0.85 -4.53
CA PHE A 28 8.25 -0.02 -3.76
C PHE A 28 7.96 -0.05 -2.24
N LYS A 29 6.78 0.41 -1.81
CA LYS A 29 6.42 0.42 -0.37
C LYS A 29 6.31 -0.98 0.22
N GLY A 30 5.75 -1.93 -0.53
CA GLY A 30 5.61 -3.31 -0.09
C GLY A 30 6.94 -4.00 0.16
N SER A 31 7.95 -3.74 -0.67
CA SER A 31 9.32 -4.27 -0.47
C SER A 31 9.98 -3.68 0.78
N TRP A 32 9.86 -2.37 1.00
CA TRP A 32 10.35 -1.74 2.23
C TRP A 32 9.67 -2.30 3.49
N LEU A 33 8.34 -2.46 3.44
CA LEU A 33 7.58 -3.02 4.56
C LEU A 33 7.98 -4.47 4.83
N SER A 34 8.13 -5.29 3.79
CA SER A 34 8.60 -6.68 3.90
C SER A 34 9.97 -6.77 4.57
N ALA A 35 10.93 -5.94 4.10
CA ALA A 35 12.27 -5.90 4.68
C ALA A 35 12.23 -5.48 6.16
N TRP A 36 11.42 -4.49 6.51
CA TRP A 36 11.31 -4.01 7.89
C TRP A 36 10.66 -5.06 8.80
N LEU A 37 9.58 -5.71 8.37
CA LEU A 37 8.93 -6.78 9.13
C LEU A 37 9.83 -7.99 9.36
N LEU A 38 10.66 -8.37 8.37
CA LEU A 38 11.70 -9.38 8.57
C LEU A 38 12.69 -8.98 9.68
N MET A 39 13.11 -7.71 9.73
CA MET A 39 13.97 -7.20 10.80
C MET A 39 13.28 -7.21 12.16
N LEU A 40 11.96 -7.07 12.21
CA LEU A 40 11.16 -7.18 13.44
C LEU A 40 10.88 -8.64 13.83
N GLY A 41 11.37 -9.62 13.06
CA GLY A 41 11.25 -11.04 13.34
C GLY A 41 9.90 -11.65 12.92
N ALA A 42 9.19 -11.02 12.00
CA ALA A 42 7.97 -11.57 11.43
C ALA A 42 8.25 -12.67 10.39
N GLU A 43 7.33 -13.59 10.23
CA GLU A 43 7.24 -14.51 9.09
C GLU A 43 6.41 -13.82 8.01
N VAL A 44 7.06 -13.41 6.91
CA VAL A 44 6.44 -12.55 5.89
C VAL A 44 5.92 -13.37 4.71
N TYR A 45 4.66 -13.18 4.38
CA TYR A 45 3.95 -13.73 3.23
C TYR A 45 3.62 -12.61 2.25
N GLY A 46 3.91 -12.81 0.97
CA GLY A 46 3.64 -11.84 -0.09
C GLY A 46 2.60 -12.35 -1.07
N TYR A 47 1.77 -11.43 -1.58
CA TYR A 47 0.81 -11.70 -2.65
C TYR A 47 0.84 -10.56 -3.65
N SER A 48 1.31 -10.81 -4.87
CA SER A 48 1.41 -9.81 -5.95
C SER A 48 1.35 -10.50 -7.31
N ASN A 49 0.82 -9.83 -8.31
CA ASN A 49 0.70 -10.39 -9.65
C ASN A 49 1.97 -10.28 -10.51
N SER A 50 2.90 -9.39 -10.16
CA SER A 50 4.11 -9.16 -10.96
C SER A 50 5.14 -8.34 -10.17
N ILE A 51 6.35 -8.22 -10.72
CA ILE A 51 7.37 -7.26 -10.28
C ILE A 51 7.24 -6.01 -11.16
N PRO A 52 6.85 -4.84 -10.61
CA PRO A 52 6.39 -3.71 -11.43
C PRO A 52 7.50 -2.90 -12.11
N THR A 53 8.75 -3.05 -11.69
CA THR A 53 9.89 -2.26 -12.23
C THR A 53 11.15 -3.09 -12.35
N GLN A 54 12.01 -2.70 -13.31
CA GLN A 54 13.39 -3.16 -13.42
C GLN A 54 14.32 -1.93 -13.49
N PRO A 55 15.28 -1.78 -12.52
CA PRO A 55 15.49 -2.64 -11.36
C PRO A 55 14.32 -2.57 -10.36
N SER A 56 14.17 -3.58 -9.50
CA SER A 56 13.19 -3.58 -8.43
C SER A 56 13.85 -3.68 -7.05
N MET A 57 13.30 -3.00 -6.07
CA MET A 57 13.78 -3.14 -4.70
C MET A 57 13.57 -4.58 -4.20
N PHE A 58 12.48 -5.22 -4.58
CA PHE A 58 12.14 -6.59 -4.21
C PHE A 58 13.28 -7.57 -4.51
N GLU A 59 13.86 -7.45 -5.71
CA GLU A 59 14.98 -8.31 -6.14
C GLU A 59 16.32 -7.86 -5.56
N VAL A 60 16.60 -6.54 -5.59
CA VAL A 60 17.91 -5.99 -5.18
C VAL A 60 18.21 -6.29 -3.70
N VAL A 61 17.20 -6.30 -2.83
CA VAL A 61 17.39 -6.62 -1.40
C VAL A 61 17.20 -8.11 -1.06
N GLY A 62 17.08 -8.97 -2.08
CA GLY A 62 16.97 -10.43 -1.93
C GLY A 62 15.71 -10.90 -1.21
N LEU A 63 14.57 -10.21 -1.40
CA LEU A 63 13.31 -10.62 -0.79
C LEU A 63 12.74 -11.94 -1.36
N PRO A 64 12.95 -12.29 -2.66
CA PRO A 64 12.47 -13.57 -3.18
C PRO A 64 12.88 -14.79 -2.36
N ASP A 65 14.09 -14.78 -1.79
CA ASP A 65 14.65 -15.88 -1.01
C ASP A 65 14.35 -15.77 0.50
N ARG A 66 13.70 -14.70 0.93
CA ARG A 66 13.55 -14.38 2.37
C ARG A 66 12.11 -14.32 2.84
N ILE A 67 11.14 -14.33 1.93
CA ILE A 67 9.71 -14.32 2.24
C ILE A 67 9.00 -15.43 1.49
N HIS A 68 7.82 -15.81 1.96
CA HIS A 68 6.93 -16.73 1.24
C HIS A 68 6.12 -15.92 0.22
N HIS A 69 6.59 -15.87 -1.03
CA HIS A 69 5.93 -15.11 -2.08
C HIS A 69 4.99 -15.98 -2.92
N HIS A 70 3.78 -15.46 -3.16
CA HIS A 70 2.79 -16.05 -4.06
C HIS A 70 2.45 -15.06 -5.19
N TYR A 71 2.52 -15.54 -6.44
CA TYR A 71 2.05 -14.77 -7.58
C TYR A 71 0.55 -15.00 -7.79
N GLY A 72 -0.24 -13.93 -7.60
CA GLY A 72 -1.70 -13.95 -7.77
C GLY A 72 -2.26 -12.54 -7.96
N ASP A 73 -3.43 -12.48 -8.57
CA ASP A 73 -4.15 -11.21 -8.80
C ASP A 73 -5.22 -10.99 -7.73
N ILE A 74 -5.18 -9.85 -7.04
CA ILE A 74 -6.17 -9.51 -6.01
C ILE A 74 -7.60 -9.44 -6.55
N ARG A 75 -7.79 -9.31 -7.87
CA ARG A 75 -9.11 -9.37 -8.52
C ARG A 75 -9.71 -10.77 -8.51
N ASN A 76 -8.89 -11.80 -8.37
CA ASN A 76 -9.34 -13.18 -8.20
C ASN A 76 -9.72 -13.41 -6.73
N LYS A 77 -11.01 -13.23 -6.44
CA LYS A 77 -11.57 -13.31 -5.09
C LYS A 77 -11.36 -14.68 -4.44
N GLU A 78 -11.55 -15.74 -5.20
CA GLU A 78 -11.43 -17.12 -4.76
C GLU A 78 -9.98 -17.43 -4.35
N GLU A 79 -9.02 -17.16 -5.23
CA GLU A 79 -7.59 -17.38 -4.98
C GLU A 79 -7.09 -16.54 -3.79
N MET A 80 -7.52 -15.28 -3.69
CA MET A 80 -7.17 -14.42 -2.55
C MET A 80 -7.71 -14.97 -1.22
N SER A 81 -8.95 -15.44 -1.22
CA SER A 81 -9.57 -16.06 -0.05
C SER A 81 -8.85 -17.35 0.36
N ASP A 82 -8.58 -18.22 -0.59
CA ASP A 82 -7.88 -19.50 -0.38
C ASP A 82 -6.47 -19.26 0.19
N TYR A 83 -5.76 -18.28 -0.34
CA TYR A 83 -4.43 -17.92 0.16
C TYR A 83 -4.47 -17.40 1.60
N VAL A 84 -5.42 -16.51 1.94
CA VAL A 84 -5.60 -16.03 3.31
C VAL A 84 -5.92 -17.18 4.26
N GLN A 85 -6.80 -18.12 3.85
CA GLN A 85 -7.14 -19.30 4.65
C GLN A 85 -5.96 -20.25 4.84
N ALA A 86 -5.11 -20.41 3.83
CA ALA A 86 -3.91 -21.27 3.91
C ALA A 86 -2.83 -20.67 4.82
N VAL A 87 -2.57 -19.37 4.70
CA VAL A 87 -1.56 -18.65 5.50
C VAL A 87 -2.00 -18.46 6.94
N LYS A 88 -3.26 -18.12 7.18
CA LYS A 88 -3.84 -17.72 8.47
C LYS A 88 -3.01 -16.60 9.13
N PRO A 89 -2.89 -15.41 8.49
CA PRO A 89 -2.05 -14.34 8.98
C PRO A 89 -2.58 -13.71 10.28
N ASP A 90 -1.68 -13.33 11.18
CA ASP A 90 -1.97 -12.48 12.34
C ASP A 90 -2.19 -11.01 11.92
N PHE A 91 -1.51 -10.60 10.84
CA PHE A 91 -1.60 -9.25 10.29
C PHE A 91 -1.75 -9.28 8.77
N ILE A 92 -2.57 -8.39 8.23
CA ILE A 92 -2.71 -8.16 6.78
C ILE A 92 -2.43 -6.70 6.48
N PHE A 93 -1.46 -6.44 5.59
CA PHE A 93 -1.22 -5.11 5.02
C PHE A 93 -1.61 -5.14 3.54
N HIS A 94 -2.66 -4.41 3.18
CA HIS A 94 -3.13 -4.35 1.80
C HIS A 94 -2.55 -3.11 1.10
N LEU A 95 -1.47 -3.32 0.30
CA LEU A 95 -0.81 -2.28 -0.49
C LEU A 95 -0.99 -2.47 -1.99
N ALA A 96 -1.49 -3.63 -2.44
CA ALA A 96 -1.69 -3.91 -3.87
C ALA A 96 -2.66 -2.90 -4.49
N ALA A 97 -2.23 -2.23 -5.53
CA ALA A 97 -3.03 -1.27 -6.28
C ALA A 97 -2.34 -0.94 -7.62
N GLN A 98 -3.11 -0.53 -8.63
CA GLN A 98 -2.57 0.25 -9.73
C GLN A 98 -2.32 1.68 -9.19
N ALA A 99 -1.03 2.08 -9.10
CA ALA A 99 -0.59 3.26 -8.34
C ALA A 99 -0.14 4.45 -9.21
N ILE A 100 -0.23 4.35 -10.53
CA ILE A 100 0.31 5.31 -11.48
C ILE A 100 -0.81 6.08 -12.17
N VAL A 101 -0.85 7.40 -11.96
CA VAL A 101 -1.90 8.27 -12.54
C VAL A 101 -1.89 8.21 -14.07
N SER A 102 -0.72 8.29 -14.71
CA SER A 102 -0.64 8.24 -16.19
C SER A 102 -1.13 6.91 -16.76
N THR A 103 -0.97 5.80 -16.03
CA THR A 103 -1.51 4.49 -16.42
C THR A 103 -3.03 4.50 -16.36
N SER A 104 -3.64 5.18 -15.39
CA SER A 104 -5.10 5.22 -15.27
C SER A 104 -5.80 5.91 -16.46
N TYR A 105 -5.11 6.80 -17.17
CA TYR A 105 -5.64 7.38 -18.40
C TYR A 105 -5.57 6.43 -19.61
N LYS A 106 -4.62 5.48 -19.60
CA LYS A 106 -4.46 4.49 -20.66
C LYS A 106 -5.31 3.24 -20.41
N GLU A 107 -5.35 2.82 -19.14
CA GLU A 107 -6.01 1.59 -18.67
C GLU A 107 -7.01 1.92 -17.54
N PRO A 108 -8.08 2.70 -17.84
CA PRO A 108 -9.02 3.14 -16.82
C PRO A 108 -9.79 1.99 -16.18
N PHE A 109 -10.21 1.01 -16.98
CA PHE A 109 -10.96 -0.14 -16.49
C PHE A 109 -10.09 -1.03 -15.58
N ASP A 110 -8.83 -1.28 -15.96
CA ASP A 110 -7.88 -2.03 -15.14
C ASP A 110 -7.60 -1.31 -13.81
N THR A 111 -7.49 0.02 -13.83
CA THR A 111 -7.32 0.84 -12.63
C THR A 111 -8.51 0.68 -11.67
N ILE A 112 -9.75 0.76 -12.17
CA ILE A 112 -10.95 0.61 -11.36
C ILE A 112 -11.05 -0.83 -10.81
N THR A 113 -10.91 -1.83 -11.67
CA THR A 113 -11.03 -3.23 -11.24
C THR A 113 -9.96 -3.60 -10.23
N THR A 114 -8.71 -3.18 -10.42
CA THR A 114 -7.64 -3.44 -9.47
C THR A 114 -7.88 -2.73 -8.13
N ASN A 115 -8.16 -1.43 -8.16
CA ASN A 115 -8.21 -0.62 -6.94
C ASN A 115 -9.52 -0.80 -6.16
N VAL A 116 -10.64 -1.03 -6.83
CA VAL A 116 -11.96 -1.15 -6.18
C VAL A 116 -12.34 -2.63 -6.01
N VAL A 117 -12.40 -3.39 -7.11
CA VAL A 117 -12.80 -4.80 -7.05
C VAL A 117 -11.74 -5.62 -6.32
N GLY A 118 -10.43 -5.37 -6.57
CA GLY A 118 -9.36 -6.03 -5.84
C GLY A 118 -9.41 -5.74 -4.34
N THR A 119 -9.69 -4.49 -3.92
CA THR A 119 -9.90 -4.18 -2.49
C THR A 119 -11.12 -4.90 -1.93
N ALA A 120 -12.23 -5.00 -2.69
CA ALA A 120 -13.40 -5.77 -2.28
C ALA A 120 -13.10 -7.26 -2.11
N SER A 121 -12.29 -7.86 -2.99
CA SER A 121 -11.85 -9.26 -2.88
C SER A 121 -11.04 -9.51 -1.60
N VAL A 122 -10.14 -8.58 -1.24
CA VAL A 122 -9.38 -8.65 0.02
C VAL A 122 -10.33 -8.52 1.22
N LEU A 123 -11.32 -7.62 1.17
CA LEU A 123 -12.33 -7.47 2.22
C LEU A 123 -13.22 -8.71 2.39
N GLU A 124 -13.55 -9.40 1.29
CA GLU A 124 -14.26 -10.70 1.34
C GLU A 124 -13.40 -11.76 2.02
N ALA A 125 -12.10 -11.83 1.71
CA ALA A 125 -11.19 -12.74 2.40
C ALA A 125 -11.11 -12.43 3.91
N ILE A 126 -11.03 -11.14 4.29
CA ILE A 126 -11.01 -10.69 5.70
C ILE A 126 -12.32 -11.05 6.42
N ARG A 127 -13.46 -10.87 5.78
CA ARG A 127 -14.79 -11.21 6.34
C ARG A 127 -14.93 -12.67 6.71
N ASN A 128 -14.20 -13.55 6.07
CA ASN A 128 -14.22 -14.99 6.29
C ASN A 128 -13.15 -15.48 7.30
N ILE A 129 -12.40 -14.58 7.95
CA ILE A 129 -11.40 -14.91 8.96
C ILE A 129 -12.10 -15.26 10.29
N THR A 130 -11.75 -16.42 10.86
CA THR A 130 -12.28 -16.89 12.14
C THR A 130 -11.30 -16.80 13.32
N TRP A 131 -10.04 -16.42 13.05
CA TRP A 131 -8.97 -16.17 14.05
C TRP A 131 -8.74 -14.68 14.26
N ASN A 132 -7.97 -14.32 15.28
CA ASN A 132 -7.63 -12.92 15.53
C ASN A 132 -6.68 -12.39 14.45
N CYS A 133 -7.09 -11.32 13.77
CA CYS A 133 -6.28 -10.69 12.72
C CYS A 133 -6.41 -9.16 12.78
N THR A 134 -5.29 -8.47 12.63
CA THR A 134 -5.25 -7.02 12.46
C THR A 134 -4.97 -6.69 11.00
N CYS A 135 -5.82 -5.88 10.39
CA CYS A 135 -5.78 -5.53 8.99
C CYS A 135 -5.55 -4.03 8.81
N VAL A 136 -4.56 -3.64 8.01
CA VAL A 136 -4.30 -2.25 7.63
C VAL A 136 -4.42 -2.13 6.11
N LEU A 137 -5.40 -1.36 5.64
CA LEU A 137 -5.62 -1.13 4.22
C LEU A 137 -5.06 0.23 3.84
N ILE A 138 -4.12 0.22 2.90
CA ILE A 138 -3.37 1.42 2.52
C ILE A 138 -4.01 2.05 1.28
N THR A 139 -4.49 3.27 1.46
CA THR A 139 -5.03 4.10 0.39
C THR A 139 -4.06 5.25 0.05
N SER A 140 -4.54 6.44 -0.21
CA SER A 140 -3.72 7.57 -0.64
C SER A 140 -4.40 8.89 -0.27
N ASP A 141 -3.63 9.97 -0.15
CA ASP A 141 -4.13 11.34 -0.12
C ASP A 141 -4.98 11.68 -1.36
N LYS A 142 -4.79 10.95 -2.46
CA LYS A 142 -5.58 11.09 -3.69
C LYS A 142 -7.04 10.60 -3.55
N ALA A 143 -7.38 9.94 -2.44
CA ALA A 143 -8.76 9.60 -2.12
C ALA A 143 -9.62 10.82 -1.76
N TYR A 144 -9.02 11.94 -1.35
CA TYR A 144 -9.76 13.17 -1.08
C TYR A 144 -10.31 13.82 -2.37
N ASP A 145 -11.49 14.39 -2.28
CA ASP A 145 -11.98 15.33 -3.30
C ASP A 145 -11.20 16.65 -3.16
N ASN A 146 -10.15 16.78 -3.98
CA ASN A 146 -9.23 17.90 -3.88
C ASN A 146 -9.87 19.19 -4.46
N VAL A 147 -10.29 20.08 -3.57
CA VAL A 147 -10.86 21.40 -3.89
C VAL A 147 -9.81 22.52 -3.83
N GLU A 148 -8.54 22.19 -3.60
CA GLU A 148 -7.39 23.11 -3.59
C GLU A 148 -7.53 24.28 -2.60
N TRP A 149 -8.21 24.05 -1.47
CA TRP A 149 -8.29 25.05 -0.41
C TRP A 149 -6.97 25.19 0.38
N ILE A 150 -6.86 26.22 1.22
CA ILE A 150 -5.63 26.52 1.97
C ILE A 150 -5.43 25.65 3.22
N TRP A 151 -6.43 24.87 3.61
CA TRP A 151 -6.42 24.02 4.80
C TRP A 151 -5.96 22.61 4.47
N GLY A 152 -5.30 21.95 5.43
CA GLY A 152 -5.02 20.51 5.34
C GLY A 152 -6.31 19.70 5.39
N TYR A 153 -6.36 18.57 4.63
CA TYR A 153 -7.49 17.64 4.65
C TYR A 153 -7.52 16.83 5.94
N ARG A 154 -8.72 16.53 6.39
CA ARG A 154 -9.02 15.68 7.55
C ARG A 154 -9.59 14.36 7.09
N GLU A 155 -9.53 13.33 7.94
CA GLU A 155 -10.05 12.00 7.64
C GLU A 155 -11.56 11.99 7.35
N THR A 156 -12.29 12.99 7.84
CA THR A 156 -13.74 13.17 7.66
C THR A 156 -14.12 13.97 6.42
N ASP A 157 -13.15 14.56 5.73
CA ASP A 157 -13.42 15.35 4.52
C ASP A 157 -13.86 14.45 3.36
N ALA A 158 -14.55 15.05 2.39
CA ALA A 158 -15.13 14.32 1.27
C ALA A 158 -14.05 13.53 0.49
N VAL A 159 -14.39 12.30 0.13
CA VAL A 159 -13.60 11.49 -0.77
C VAL A 159 -14.16 11.57 -2.19
N GLY A 160 -13.28 11.52 -3.19
CA GLY A 160 -13.65 11.66 -4.59
C GLY A 160 -12.41 11.64 -5.47
N GLY A 161 -12.45 12.37 -6.56
CA GLY A 161 -11.29 12.53 -7.44
C GLY A 161 -11.68 13.02 -8.83
N LYS A 162 -10.82 13.85 -9.43
CA LYS A 162 -11.03 14.44 -10.76
C LYS A 162 -10.46 13.57 -11.90
N ASP A 163 -9.75 12.51 -11.58
CA ASP A 163 -9.22 11.54 -12.54
C ASP A 163 -9.53 10.10 -12.09
N VAL A 164 -9.38 9.14 -13.00
CA VAL A 164 -9.74 7.74 -12.75
C VAL A 164 -8.96 7.13 -11.58
N TYR A 165 -7.69 7.47 -11.44
CA TYR A 165 -6.88 6.97 -10.33
C TYR A 165 -7.40 7.51 -8.99
N SER A 166 -7.56 8.83 -8.88
CA SER A 166 -8.08 9.47 -7.67
C SER A 166 -9.48 8.99 -7.32
N GLY A 167 -10.37 8.91 -8.32
CA GLY A 167 -11.71 8.36 -8.17
C GLY A 167 -11.70 6.90 -7.70
N SER A 168 -10.79 6.06 -8.24
CA SER A 168 -10.65 4.67 -7.79
C SER A 168 -10.20 4.55 -6.35
N LYS A 169 -9.33 5.45 -5.86
CA LYS A 169 -8.92 5.49 -4.46
C LYS A 169 -10.03 5.94 -3.53
N GLY A 170 -10.82 6.95 -3.93
CA GLY A 170 -12.02 7.35 -3.21
C GLY A 170 -13.07 6.23 -3.14
N ALA A 171 -13.32 5.57 -4.27
CA ALA A 171 -14.25 4.43 -4.34
C ALA A 171 -13.79 3.24 -3.49
N ALA A 172 -12.48 2.94 -3.46
CA ALA A 172 -11.92 1.91 -2.59
C ALA A 172 -12.19 2.23 -1.10
N GLU A 173 -12.02 3.48 -0.67
CA GLU A 173 -12.34 3.88 0.72
C GLU A 173 -13.82 3.78 1.04
N LEU A 174 -14.70 4.17 0.12
CA LEU A 174 -16.15 3.96 0.30
C LEU A 174 -16.49 2.48 0.40
N THR A 175 -15.85 1.64 -0.40
CA THR A 175 -15.99 0.17 -0.33
C THR A 175 -15.56 -0.35 1.03
N ILE A 176 -14.38 0.06 1.53
CA ILE A 176 -13.90 -0.31 2.87
C ILE A 176 -14.89 0.13 3.95
N LYS A 177 -15.38 1.36 3.88
CA LYS A 177 -16.37 1.89 4.84
C LYS A 177 -17.66 1.08 4.83
N CYS A 178 -18.16 0.69 3.64
CA CYS A 178 -19.36 -0.14 3.51
C CYS A 178 -19.15 -1.52 4.15
N TYR A 179 -18.05 -2.21 3.85
CA TYR A 179 -17.71 -3.51 4.44
C TYR A 179 -17.53 -3.42 5.95
N TRP A 180 -16.84 -2.38 6.43
CA TRP A 180 -16.68 -2.16 7.85
C TRP A 180 -18.03 -2.05 8.56
N LYS A 181 -18.92 -1.17 8.08
CA LYS A 181 -20.23 -0.92 8.68
C LYS A 181 -21.17 -2.11 8.61
N SER A 182 -21.16 -2.82 7.48
CA SER A 182 -22.11 -3.91 7.21
C SER A 182 -21.71 -5.23 7.88
N PHE A 183 -20.40 -5.49 8.04
CA PHE A 183 -19.92 -6.81 8.43
C PHE A 183 -18.84 -6.76 9.50
N ILE A 184 -17.69 -6.08 9.24
CA ILE A 184 -16.47 -6.25 10.01
C ILE A 184 -16.58 -5.62 11.40
N GLN A 185 -17.30 -4.52 11.55
CA GLN A 185 -17.50 -3.85 12.85
C GLN A 185 -18.09 -4.77 13.93
N ALA A 186 -18.88 -5.77 13.54
CA ALA A 186 -19.46 -6.75 14.44
C ALA A 186 -18.55 -7.96 14.74
N MET A 187 -17.38 -8.04 14.12
CA MET A 187 -16.44 -9.17 14.25
C MET A 187 -15.41 -8.85 15.35
N PRO A 188 -15.49 -9.48 16.54
CA PRO A 188 -14.59 -9.15 17.66
C PRO A 188 -13.13 -9.58 17.41
N ASN A 189 -12.92 -10.52 16.49
CA ASN A 189 -11.62 -11.07 16.12
C ASN A 189 -10.89 -10.24 15.06
N ILE A 190 -11.53 -9.26 14.42
CA ILE A 190 -10.92 -8.43 13.38
C ILE A 190 -10.73 -6.99 13.86
N LYS A 191 -9.49 -6.50 13.75
CA LYS A 191 -9.17 -5.08 13.88
C LYS A 191 -8.83 -4.55 12.51
N LEU A 192 -9.48 -3.46 12.06
CA LEU A 192 -9.27 -2.91 10.75
C LEU A 192 -8.97 -1.41 10.85
N GLY A 193 -7.85 -1.00 10.24
CA GLY A 193 -7.45 0.38 10.06
C GLY A 193 -7.30 0.74 8.60
N VAL A 194 -7.52 2.02 8.27
CA VAL A 194 -7.25 2.59 6.94
C VAL A 194 -6.19 3.66 7.07
N ALA A 195 -5.15 3.58 6.25
CA ALA A 195 -4.04 4.53 6.27
C ALA A 195 -3.91 5.25 4.91
N ARG A 196 -3.92 6.58 4.94
CA ARG A 196 -3.64 7.44 3.79
C ARG A 196 -2.20 7.94 3.87
N ALA A 197 -1.48 7.90 2.75
CA ALA A 197 -0.16 8.49 2.65
C ALA A 197 -0.10 9.44 1.45
N GLY A 198 0.63 10.53 1.62
CA GLY A 198 0.96 11.47 0.55
C GLY A 198 2.05 10.94 -0.38
N ASN A 199 2.83 11.86 -0.96
CA ASN A 199 3.93 11.50 -1.83
C ASN A 199 5.09 10.93 -1.00
N VAL A 200 5.54 9.74 -1.40
CA VAL A 200 6.58 8.98 -0.67
C VAL A 200 7.81 8.87 -1.55
N ILE A 201 8.98 9.13 -0.96
CA ILE A 201 10.30 8.97 -1.62
C ILE A 201 11.19 8.02 -0.83
N GLY A 202 12.09 7.33 -1.53
CA GLY A 202 13.07 6.43 -0.94
C GLY A 202 13.82 5.66 -2.02
N GLY A 203 14.90 5.01 -1.65
CA GLY A 203 15.64 4.13 -2.56
C GLY A 203 14.75 2.98 -3.07
N GLY A 204 14.96 2.58 -4.33
CA GLY A 204 14.23 1.46 -4.94
C GLY A 204 12.86 1.80 -5.56
N ASP A 205 12.42 3.07 -5.57
CA ASP A 205 11.30 3.52 -6.41
C ASP A 205 11.81 3.82 -7.83
N TRP A 206 11.43 2.97 -8.78
CA TRP A 206 11.79 3.12 -10.20
C TRP A 206 10.56 3.27 -11.11
N ALA A 207 9.40 3.53 -10.51
CA ALA A 207 8.16 3.66 -11.27
C ALA A 207 8.21 4.86 -12.23
N LYS A 208 7.60 4.69 -13.41
CA LYS A 208 7.51 5.74 -14.43
C LYS A 208 6.73 6.96 -13.91
N ASP A 209 7.03 8.11 -14.50
CA ASP A 209 6.32 9.37 -14.25
C ASP A 209 6.40 9.87 -12.78
N ARG A 210 7.43 9.43 -12.07
CA ARG A 210 7.76 9.93 -10.75
C ARG A 210 8.88 10.95 -10.83
N ILE A 211 8.62 12.18 -10.36
CA ILE A 211 9.56 13.31 -10.49
C ILE A 211 10.97 12.98 -9.96
N ILE A 212 11.08 12.31 -8.81
CA ILE A 212 12.38 11.97 -8.24
C ILE A 212 13.13 10.96 -9.12
N VAL A 213 12.42 9.97 -9.66
CA VAL A 213 12.99 8.98 -10.59
C VAL A 213 13.45 9.65 -11.88
N ASP A 214 12.63 10.56 -12.41
CA ASP A 214 12.94 11.31 -13.63
C ASP A 214 14.17 12.21 -13.40
N CYS A 215 14.26 12.91 -12.26
CA CYS A 215 15.42 13.69 -11.86
C CYS A 215 16.70 12.84 -11.78
N VAL A 216 16.64 11.71 -11.05
CA VAL A 216 17.81 10.82 -10.88
C VAL A 216 18.30 10.30 -12.23
N LYS A 217 17.37 9.87 -13.11
CA LYS A 217 17.70 9.37 -14.45
C LYS A 217 18.33 10.46 -15.33
N ALA A 218 17.79 11.66 -15.35
CA ALA A 218 18.31 12.77 -16.15
C ALA A 218 19.69 13.21 -15.62
N PHE A 219 19.85 13.39 -14.31
CA PHE A 219 21.13 13.78 -13.72
C PHE A 219 22.23 12.73 -13.95
N SER A 220 21.90 11.43 -13.87
CA SER A 220 22.86 10.36 -14.15
C SER A 220 23.37 10.33 -15.60
N ARG A 221 22.63 10.97 -16.52
CA ARG A 221 22.97 11.08 -17.94
C ARG A 221 23.45 12.48 -18.33
N ASN A 222 23.57 13.39 -17.36
CA ASN A 222 23.86 14.80 -17.59
C ASN A 222 22.85 15.48 -18.53
N GLU A 223 21.57 15.10 -18.40
CA GLU A 223 20.45 15.62 -19.19
C GLU A 223 19.63 16.63 -18.37
N VAL A 224 18.89 17.50 -19.08
CA VAL A 224 17.96 18.45 -18.45
C VAL A 224 16.71 17.71 -17.97
N VAL A 225 16.26 18.03 -16.77
CA VAL A 225 15.01 17.49 -16.21
C VAL A 225 13.82 18.29 -16.72
N GLU A 226 12.86 17.62 -17.36
CA GLU A 226 11.58 18.22 -17.72
C GLU A 226 10.59 18.12 -16.56
N ILE A 227 10.13 19.27 -16.05
CA ILE A 227 9.16 19.35 -14.96
C ILE A 227 7.78 19.70 -15.53
N ARG A 228 6.87 18.73 -15.55
CA ARG A 228 5.51 18.87 -16.12
C ARG A 228 4.60 19.82 -15.35
N SER A 229 4.79 19.97 -14.05
CA SER A 229 3.94 20.80 -13.17
C SER A 229 4.79 21.56 -12.14
N PRO A 230 5.53 22.60 -12.55
CA PRO A 230 6.53 23.27 -11.70
C PRO A 230 5.91 24.04 -10.50
N LYS A 231 4.63 24.40 -10.56
CA LYS A 231 3.92 25.10 -9.49
C LYS A 231 3.18 24.17 -8.53
N ALA A 232 3.18 22.86 -8.78
CA ALA A 232 2.47 21.91 -7.94
C ALA A 232 3.22 21.67 -6.62
N THR A 233 2.52 21.77 -5.50
CA THR A 233 3.01 21.39 -4.17
C THR A 233 2.63 19.94 -3.86
N ARG A 234 3.43 19.26 -3.05
CA ARG A 234 3.18 17.86 -2.65
C ARG A 234 3.67 17.64 -1.21
N PRO A 235 2.94 16.82 -0.41
CA PRO A 235 3.34 16.47 0.95
C PRO A 235 4.38 15.34 0.91
N TRP A 236 5.65 15.68 0.65
CA TRP A 236 6.74 14.72 0.55
C TRP A 236 7.13 14.17 1.91
N GLN A 237 7.32 12.85 1.97
CA GLN A 237 7.84 12.16 3.15
C GLN A 237 8.74 10.99 2.74
N HIS A 238 9.71 10.66 3.60
CA HIS A 238 10.53 9.47 3.39
C HIS A 238 9.69 8.20 3.60
N VAL A 239 9.99 7.12 2.87
CA VAL A 239 9.20 5.87 2.89
C VAL A 239 9.04 5.28 4.30
N LEU A 240 10.00 5.44 5.17
CA LEU A 240 9.94 4.95 6.55
C LEU A 240 8.88 5.68 7.40
N GLU A 241 8.52 6.94 7.08
CA GLU A 241 7.50 7.69 7.83
C GLU A 241 6.11 7.05 7.71
N PRO A 242 5.55 6.86 6.50
CA PRO A 242 4.25 6.22 6.40
C PRO A 242 4.30 4.75 6.83
N LEU A 243 5.40 4.03 6.59
CA LEU A 243 5.53 2.65 7.05
C LEU A 243 5.54 2.55 8.58
N SER A 244 6.20 3.50 9.28
CA SER A 244 6.11 3.59 10.74
C SER A 244 4.67 3.78 11.21
N GLY A 245 3.91 4.65 10.50
CA GLY A 245 2.48 4.84 10.77
C GLY A 245 1.63 3.58 10.54
N TYR A 246 1.98 2.74 9.55
CA TYR A 246 1.25 1.49 9.29
C TYR A 246 1.54 0.42 10.35
N LEU A 247 2.73 0.44 10.96
CA LEU A 247 3.18 -0.55 11.94
C LEU A 247 2.75 -0.23 13.38
N ASN A 248 2.27 0.99 13.67
CA ASN A 248 1.78 1.45 14.97
C ASN A 248 0.26 1.39 15.06
#